data_b655374ffb17b830c9b42d41a48eb603
#
_entry.id   b655374ffb17b830c9b42d41a48eb603
#
_cell.length_a   1.000
_cell.length_b   1.000
_cell.length_c   1.000
_cell.angle_alpha   90.00
_cell.angle_beta   90.00
_cell.angle_gamma   90.00
#
_symmetry.space_group_name_H-M   'P 1'
#
loop_
_entity.id
_entity.type
_entity.pdbx_description
1 polymer ?
#
loop_
_entity_poly.entity_id
_entity_poly.type
_entity_poly.pdbx_seq_one_letter_code
_entity_poly.pdbx_strand_id
1 'polypeptide(L)'
;MNILEEIQNCPVEWKELGEVVEVLDSLRRPITKSQRIPGDIPYYGANGIQDYVKDWIFDGTFILMGEDGSVIKNDNSPILHWVIGKIWVNNHAHILGEVPGCALLKYVYYVLSQTDVSDIVRGTPPKLNQKNLKSIKIPIPPLEIQEKIVQILDKFTDYVTELTSELTSRKKQYSFYRDKLLSFEDEVYRVEWKTIQDISVKIVTGVTPKKSCEDYYLKGTIPWLRTNEVKFNTITTTEKYVTEKAVEETGLKWILPNSIIIAISGATAGRVAMNSIPLTTNQHCCSISVDERIVNYKYLYYWLVNQNRQILSLKQGARGDINMSMIKSLKIPVPSLEIQSRIVQVLDNFDTVCNDLNIGLPKEIELRQKQYEYFREKLLTFVAEGEYTESRVE
;
A
#
# COMPACT_ATOMS: atom_id res chain seq x y z
N MET A 1 6.92 24.89 29.64
CA MET A 1 6.28 23.56 29.74
C MET A 1 6.16 23.01 28.32
N ASN A 2 6.61 21.80 28.08
CA ASN A 2 6.42 21.16 26.77
C ASN A 2 4.92 20.86 26.62
N ILE A 3 4.37 20.96 25.39
CA ILE A 3 2.93 20.71 25.14
C ILE A 3 2.47 19.33 25.63
N LEU A 4 3.32 18.32 25.57
CA LEU A 4 3.04 16.98 26.10
C LEU A 4 2.92 17.00 27.62
N GLU A 5 3.78 17.74 28.31
CA GLU A 5 3.71 17.91 29.77
C GLU A 5 2.45 18.67 30.19
N GLU A 6 2.04 19.68 29.42
CA GLU A 6 0.82 20.44 29.65
C GLU A 6 -0.41 19.54 29.53
N ILE A 7 -0.50 18.74 28.48
CA ILE A 7 -1.61 17.81 28.23
C ILE A 7 -1.66 16.70 29.29
N GLN A 8 -0.49 16.14 29.67
CA GLN A 8 -0.42 15.04 30.64
C GLN A 8 -0.75 15.46 32.08
N ASN A 9 -0.56 16.74 32.40
CA ASN A 9 -0.78 17.26 33.75
C ASN A 9 -2.08 18.09 33.87
N CYS A 10 -2.90 18.19 32.83
CA CYS A 10 -4.17 18.91 32.92
C CYS A 10 -5.22 18.11 33.72
N PRO A 11 -6.16 18.77 34.38
CA PRO A 11 -7.28 18.08 35.02
C PRO A 11 -8.15 17.40 33.95
N VAL A 12 -8.62 16.18 34.22
CA VAL A 12 -9.43 15.39 33.29
C VAL A 12 -10.65 14.82 34.02
N GLU A 13 -11.83 15.09 33.51
CA GLU A 13 -13.07 14.44 33.94
C GLU A 13 -13.35 13.23 33.04
N TRP A 14 -13.76 12.11 33.62
CA TRP A 14 -14.22 10.96 32.86
C TRP A 14 -15.74 10.98 32.77
N LYS A 15 -16.27 11.10 31.54
CA LYS A 15 -17.71 11.15 31.26
C LYS A 15 -18.14 10.00 30.37
N GLU A 16 -19.42 9.64 30.48
CA GLU A 16 -20.02 8.72 29.52
C GLU A 16 -20.23 9.44 28.18
N LEU A 17 -20.01 8.74 27.07
CA LEU A 17 -20.14 9.30 25.72
C LEU A 17 -21.52 9.93 25.49
N GLY A 18 -22.57 9.32 26.05
CA GLY A 18 -23.94 9.87 25.99
C GLY A 18 -24.17 11.20 26.69
N GLU A 19 -23.23 11.65 27.56
CA GLU A 19 -23.28 12.96 28.24
C GLU A 19 -22.61 14.06 27.42
N VAL A 20 -21.75 13.70 26.46
CA VAL A 20 -20.88 14.64 25.71
C VAL A 20 -21.19 14.74 24.21
N VAL A 21 -22.00 13.82 23.68
CA VAL A 21 -22.46 13.85 22.30
C VAL A 21 -23.97 13.65 22.21
N GLU A 22 -24.58 14.22 21.18
CA GLU A 22 -25.95 13.93 20.83
C GLU A 22 -26.05 12.69 19.94
N VAL A 23 -26.83 11.67 20.34
CA VAL A 23 -27.05 10.46 19.55
C VAL A 23 -28.33 10.63 18.72
N LEU A 24 -28.17 10.78 17.40
CA LEU A 24 -29.23 11.15 16.46
C LEU A 24 -29.89 9.93 15.76
N ASP A 25 -29.75 8.76 16.33
CA ASP A 25 -30.22 7.48 15.75
C ASP A 25 -31.70 7.45 15.40
N SER A 26 -32.52 8.16 16.17
CA SER A 26 -33.99 8.25 15.96
C SER A 26 -34.37 8.95 14.65
N LEU A 27 -33.46 9.74 14.09
CA LEU A 27 -33.67 10.45 12.83
C LEU A 27 -33.27 9.66 11.59
N ARG A 28 -32.64 8.48 11.75
CA ARG A 28 -32.25 7.61 10.65
C ARG A 28 -33.45 7.09 9.87
N ARG A 29 -33.29 6.94 8.55
CA ARG A 29 -34.32 6.39 7.65
C ARG A 29 -33.71 5.38 6.70
N PRO A 30 -33.76 4.08 7.01
CA PRO A 30 -33.30 3.06 6.09
C PRO A 30 -34.23 3.01 4.87
N ILE A 31 -33.64 2.97 3.68
CA ILE A 31 -34.35 2.76 2.41
C ILE A 31 -33.76 1.57 1.68
N THR A 32 -34.64 0.75 1.09
CA THR A 32 -34.22 -0.43 0.31
C THR A 32 -33.50 0.01 -0.97
N LYS A 33 -32.66 -0.87 -1.54
CA LYS A 33 -31.91 -0.55 -2.76
C LYS A 33 -32.84 -0.12 -3.93
N SER A 34 -34.02 -0.73 -4.03
CA SER A 34 -35.01 -0.40 -5.06
C SER A 34 -35.71 0.96 -4.88
N GLN A 35 -35.68 1.50 -3.67
CA GLN A 35 -36.28 2.81 -3.34
C GLN A 35 -35.27 3.96 -3.41
N ARG A 36 -33.97 3.65 -3.58
CA ARG A 36 -32.94 4.69 -3.69
C ARG A 36 -33.02 5.33 -5.06
N ILE A 37 -33.22 6.63 -5.08
CA ILE A 37 -33.14 7.45 -6.29
C ILE A 37 -31.69 7.83 -6.47
N PRO A 38 -31.02 7.49 -7.57
CA PRO A 38 -29.60 7.82 -7.80
C PRO A 38 -29.34 9.34 -7.75
N GLY A 39 -28.20 9.74 -7.18
CA GLY A 39 -27.78 11.13 -7.04
C GLY A 39 -26.33 11.21 -6.56
N ASP A 40 -25.95 12.35 -5.95
CA ASP A 40 -24.59 12.63 -5.52
C ASP A 40 -24.42 12.63 -3.99
N ILE A 41 -25.50 12.44 -3.24
CA ILE A 41 -25.45 12.43 -1.77
C ILE A 41 -25.03 11.04 -1.27
N PRO A 42 -23.97 10.93 -0.45
CA PRO A 42 -23.52 9.66 0.05
C PRO A 42 -24.51 9.01 1.02
N TYR A 43 -24.82 7.73 0.78
CA TYR A 43 -25.65 6.87 1.60
C TYR A 43 -24.77 5.94 2.43
N TYR A 44 -24.75 6.17 3.74
CA TYR A 44 -23.87 5.47 4.67
C TYR A 44 -24.52 4.27 5.34
N GLY A 45 -23.71 3.24 5.58
CA GLY A 45 -23.95 2.12 6.48
C GLY A 45 -22.79 1.94 7.45
N ALA A 46 -22.72 0.81 8.16
CA ALA A 46 -21.67 0.53 9.15
C ALA A 46 -20.24 0.62 8.58
N ASN A 47 -20.02 0.23 7.33
CA ASN A 47 -18.72 0.19 6.65
C ASN A 47 -18.41 1.43 5.80
N GLY A 48 -19.18 2.51 5.94
CA GLY A 48 -19.02 3.71 5.12
C GLY A 48 -20.04 3.80 3.99
N ILE A 49 -19.67 4.46 2.89
CA ILE A 49 -20.56 4.72 1.75
C ILE A 49 -20.95 3.42 1.06
N GLN A 50 -22.25 3.14 1.01
CA GLN A 50 -22.82 1.98 0.31
C GLN A 50 -23.41 2.32 -1.05
N ASP A 51 -23.83 3.58 -1.24
CA ASP A 51 -24.51 4.06 -2.42
C ASP A 51 -24.49 5.60 -2.49
N TYR A 52 -25.00 6.16 -3.60
CA TYR A 52 -25.24 7.59 -3.74
C TYR A 52 -26.71 7.85 -4.08
N VAL A 53 -27.36 8.77 -3.34
CA VAL A 53 -28.78 9.07 -3.45
C VAL A 53 -29.05 10.55 -3.73
N LYS A 54 -30.27 10.87 -4.16
CA LYS A 54 -30.64 12.23 -4.54
C LYS A 54 -30.84 13.15 -3.32
N ASP A 55 -31.45 12.64 -2.27
CA ASP A 55 -31.86 13.40 -1.10
C ASP A 55 -30.99 13.12 0.11
N TRP A 56 -31.08 13.97 1.16
CA TRP A 56 -30.35 13.83 2.40
C TRP A 56 -31.28 13.91 3.61
N ILE A 57 -30.86 13.40 4.75
CA ILE A 57 -31.55 13.52 6.03
C ILE A 57 -30.74 14.25 7.10
N PHE A 58 -29.42 14.38 6.87
CA PHE A 58 -28.53 15.14 7.74
C PHE A 58 -27.70 16.11 6.90
N ASP A 59 -27.44 17.31 7.47
CA ASP A 59 -26.54 18.31 6.91
C ASP A 59 -25.74 18.94 8.06
N GLY A 60 -24.44 18.70 8.11
CA GLY A 60 -23.60 19.14 9.22
C GLY A 60 -22.32 18.31 9.35
N THR A 61 -21.76 18.27 10.56
CA THR A 61 -20.57 17.46 10.89
C THR A 61 -20.96 16.40 11.91
N PHE A 62 -20.65 15.14 11.61
CA PHE A 62 -21.02 14.00 12.44
C PHE A 62 -19.91 12.95 12.50
N ILE A 63 -19.93 12.15 13.59
CA ILE A 63 -19.22 10.87 13.65
C ILE A 63 -20.25 9.78 13.39
N LEU A 64 -19.98 8.93 12.39
CA LEU A 64 -20.71 7.70 12.21
C LEU A 64 -19.93 6.54 12.83
N MET A 65 -20.59 5.71 13.62
CA MET A 65 -20.00 4.55 14.31
C MET A 65 -20.80 3.30 14.01
N GLY A 66 -20.15 2.22 13.60
CA GLY A 66 -20.82 0.96 13.23
C GLY A 66 -21.71 0.43 14.36
N GLU A 67 -23.00 0.13 14.05
CA GLU A 67 -23.96 -0.45 15.00
C GLU A 67 -24.02 -1.96 14.90
N ASP A 68 -24.08 -2.51 13.69
CA ASP A 68 -24.15 -3.97 13.47
C ASP A 68 -23.38 -4.43 12.23
N GLY A 69 -22.99 -5.71 12.23
CA GLY A 69 -22.17 -6.32 11.18
C GLY A 69 -20.70 -5.94 11.34
N SER A 70 -20.25 -4.87 10.69
CA SER A 70 -18.88 -4.36 10.82
C SER A 70 -18.83 -3.26 11.89
N VAL A 71 -18.49 -3.64 13.10
CA VAL A 71 -18.54 -2.77 14.28
C VAL A 71 -17.15 -2.42 14.79
N ILE A 72 -16.22 -3.38 14.77
CA ILE A 72 -14.87 -3.25 15.32
C ILE A 72 -13.79 -3.59 14.29
N LYS A 73 -12.62 -3.00 14.44
CA LYS A 73 -11.40 -3.29 13.68
C LYS A 73 -10.59 -4.41 14.36
N ASN A 74 -9.48 -4.80 13.74
CA ASN A 74 -8.58 -5.84 14.28
C ASN A 74 -7.89 -5.44 15.60
N ASP A 75 -7.77 -4.14 15.87
CA ASP A 75 -7.23 -3.56 17.11
C ASP A 75 -8.30 -3.32 18.19
N ASN A 76 -9.49 -3.88 18.02
CA ASN A 76 -10.66 -3.71 18.87
C ASN A 76 -11.24 -2.29 18.90
N SER A 77 -10.70 -1.33 18.19
CA SER A 77 -11.29 -0.02 18.08
C SER A 77 -12.55 -0.04 17.19
N PRO A 78 -13.52 0.88 17.40
CA PRO A 78 -14.73 0.91 16.58
C PRO A 78 -14.45 1.34 15.14
N ILE A 79 -15.32 0.93 14.22
CA ILE A 79 -15.34 1.47 12.88
C ILE A 79 -16.01 2.83 12.93
N LEU A 80 -15.26 3.87 12.60
CA LEU A 80 -15.67 5.27 12.63
C LEU A 80 -15.51 5.93 11.27
N HIS A 81 -16.46 6.83 10.95
CA HIS A 81 -16.37 7.72 9.80
C HIS A 81 -16.60 9.16 10.24
N TRP A 82 -15.68 10.06 9.89
CA TRP A 82 -15.86 11.51 10.03
C TRP A 82 -16.54 12.02 8.77
N VAL A 83 -17.71 12.64 8.92
CA VAL A 83 -18.53 13.07 7.79
C VAL A 83 -18.91 14.53 7.90
N ILE A 84 -18.93 15.24 6.77
CA ILE A 84 -19.27 16.67 6.68
C ILE A 84 -20.23 16.89 5.53
N GLY A 85 -21.25 17.74 5.74
CA GLY A 85 -22.22 18.13 4.74
C GLY A 85 -23.44 17.22 4.66
N LYS A 86 -24.04 17.12 3.47
CA LYS A 86 -25.28 16.40 3.24
C LYS A 86 -25.04 14.90 3.13
N ILE A 87 -25.73 14.12 3.97
CA ILE A 87 -25.61 12.68 4.01
C ILE A 87 -26.97 12.01 4.27
N TRP A 88 -27.05 10.74 3.88
CA TRP A 88 -28.11 9.82 4.30
C TRP A 88 -27.50 8.65 5.06
N VAL A 89 -28.05 8.30 6.22
CA VAL A 89 -27.53 7.21 7.05
C VAL A 89 -28.63 6.18 7.29
N ASN A 90 -28.30 4.90 7.12
CA ASN A 90 -29.19 3.79 7.43
C ASN A 90 -29.11 3.39 8.91
N ASN A 91 -29.80 2.29 9.27
CA ASN A 91 -29.89 1.79 10.65
C ASN A 91 -28.68 0.93 11.08
N HIS A 92 -27.62 0.83 10.28
CA HIS A 92 -26.43 0.04 10.61
C HIS A 92 -25.27 0.88 11.16
N ALA A 93 -25.45 2.19 11.29
CA ALA A 93 -24.49 3.09 11.91
C ALA A 93 -25.15 4.05 12.88
N HIS A 94 -24.59 4.23 14.07
CA HIS A 94 -24.92 5.31 15.00
C HIS A 94 -24.46 6.65 14.44
N ILE A 95 -25.18 7.73 14.77
CA ILE A 95 -24.85 9.09 14.39
C ILE A 95 -24.62 9.91 15.64
N LEU A 96 -23.42 10.46 15.78
CA LEU A 96 -23.03 11.30 16.90
C LEU A 96 -22.84 12.73 16.42
N GLY A 97 -23.59 13.64 17.03
CA GLY A 97 -23.51 15.09 16.83
C GLY A 97 -22.82 15.78 18.00
N GLU A 98 -22.40 17.01 17.79
CA GLU A 98 -21.77 17.85 18.81
C GLU A 98 -22.79 18.39 19.81
N VAL A 99 -22.43 18.36 21.10
CA VAL A 99 -23.12 19.11 22.16
C VAL A 99 -22.26 20.34 22.47
N PRO A 100 -22.71 21.55 22.13
CA PRO A 100 -21.92 22.76 22.30
C PRO A 100 -21.43 22.95 23.73
N GLY A 101 -20.17 23.26 23.91
CA GLY A 101 -19.56 23.55 25.21
C GLY A 101 -19.22 22.33 26.07
N CYS A 102 -19.51 21.08 25.60
CA CYS A 102 -19.17 19.86 26.33
C CYS A 102 -17.81 19.30 25.86
N ALA A 103 -17.70 18.94 24.59
CA ALA A 103 -16.48 18.46 24.01
C ALA A 103 -16.46 18.76 22.51
N LEU A 104 -15.27 18.97 21.96
CA LEU A 104 -15.08 19.08 20.51
C LEU A 104 -15.36 17.73 19.86
N LEU A 105 -16.25 17.69 18.89
CA LEU A 105 -16.62 16.43 18.21
C LEU A 105 -15.39 15.75 17.58
N LYS A 106 -14.44 16.53 17.06
CA LYS A 106 -13.20 16.02 16.49
C LYS A 106 -12.28 15.38 17.53
N TYR A 107 -12.22 15.94 18.74
CA TYR A 107 -11.52 15.34 19.87
C TYR A 107 -12.15 13.98 20.24
N VAL A 108 -13.48 13.94 20.35
CA VAL A 108 -14.23 12.70 20.62
C VAL A 108 -13.93 11.64 19.54
N TYR A 109 -13.90 12.04 18.27
CA TYR A 109 -13.53 11.13 17.17
C TYR A 109 -12.16 10.50 17.38
N TYR A 110 -11.16 11.30 17.77
CA TYR A 110 -9.80 10.79 18.01
C TYR A 110 -9.75 9.85 19.22
N VAL A 111 -10.41 10.19 20.32
CA VAL A 111 -10.51 9.31 21.50
C VAL A 111 -11.16 7.98 21.13
N LEU A 112 -12.33 8.01 20.50
CA LEU A 112 -13.05 6.80 20.07
C LEU A 112 -12.20 5.94 19.11
N SER A 113 -11.36 6.56 18.29
CA SER A 113 -10.51 5.84 17.34
C SER A 113 -9.46 4.91 17.99
N GLN A 114 -9.24 5.04 19.31
CA GLN A 114 -8.33 4.21 20.12
C GLN A 114 -9.05 3.44 21.24
N THR A 115 -10.34 3.68 21.42
CA THR A 115 -11.10 3.04 22.50
C THR A 115 -11.32 1.57 22.17
N ASP A 116 -10.94 0.65 23.04
CA ASP A 116 -11.33 -0.74 22.92
C ASP A 116 -12.81 -0.91 23.26
N VAL A 117 -13.58 -1.41 22.32
CA VAL A 117 -15.02 -1.64 22.47
C VAL A 117 -15.38 -3.13 22.43
N SER A 118 -14.41 -4.03 22.46
CA SER A 118 -14.62 -5.47 22.35
C SER A 118 -15.52 -6.03 23.46
N ASP A 119 -15.40 -5.46 24.67
CA ASP A 119 -16.17 -5.90 25.83
C ASP A 119 -17.65 -5.50 25.78
N ILE A 120 -18.02 -4.54 24.96
CA ILE A 120 -19.38 -4.01 24.84
C ILE A 120 -20.07 -4.36 23.52
N VAL A 121 -19.33 -4.92 22.56
CA VAL A 121 -19.86 -5.50 21.32
C VAL A 121 -20.27 -6.93 21.55
N ARG A 122 -21.50 -7.30 21.20
CA ARG A 122 -22.09 -8.61 21.48
C ARG A 122 -22.81 -9.17 20.24
N GLY A 123 -22.95 -10.50 20.21
CA GLY A 123 -23.79 -11.20 19.24
C GLY A 123 -23.06 -11.66 17.98
N THR A 124 -23.82 -12.42 17.17
CA THR A 124 -23.38 -12.87 15.84
C THR A 124 -24.54 -12.64 14.88
N PRO A 125 -24.45 -11.64 13.99
CA PRO A 125 -23.31 -10.74 13.78
C PRO A 125 -23.03 -9.80 14.97
N PRO A 126 -21.79 -9.25 15.06
CA PRO A 126 -21.41 -8.32 16.12
C PRO A 126 -22.32 -7.09 16.13
N LYS A 127 -22.74 -6.66 17.32
CA LYS A 127 -23.61 -5.48 17.49
C LYS A 127 -23.19 -4.65 18.68
N LEU A 128 -23.12 -3.32 18.47
CA LEU A 128 -23.01 -2.30 19.49
C LEU A 128 -24.34 -1.58 19.61
N ASN A 129 -25.10 -1.83 20.66
CA ASN A 129 -26.37 -1.14 20.86
C ASN A 129 -26.17 0.28 21.43
N GLN A 130 -27.18 1.15 21.29
CA GLN A 130 -27.12 2.53 21.73
C GLN A 130 -26.86 2.69 23.24
N LYS A 131 -27.33 1.76 24.08
CA LYS A 131 -27.08 1.80 25.53
C LYS A 131 -25.58 1.60 25.81
N ASN A 132 -24.98 0.58 25.21
CA ASN A 132 -23.55 0.31 25.34
C ASN A 132 -22.70 1.42 24.72
N LEU A 133 -23.12 1.96 23.58
CA LEU A 133 -22.48 3.14 22.97
C LEU A 133 -22.42 4.31 23.95
N LYS A 134 -23.55 4.66 24.56
CA LYS A 134 -23.65 5.80 25.49
C LYS A 134 -22.83 5.62 26.76
N SER A 135 -22.60 4.38 27.21
CA SER A 135 -21.82 4.07 28.42
C SER A 135 -20.30 4.01 28.18
N ILE A 136 -19.81 4.24 26.97
CA ILE A 136 -18.36 4.36 26.72
C ILE A 136 -17.81 5.52 27.51
N LYS A 137 -16.84 5.28 28.37
CA LYS A 137 -16.18 6.33 29.14
C LYS A 137 -15.04 6.95 28.34
N ILE A 138 -15.03 8.27 28.26
CA ILE A 138 -14.03 9.05 27.57
C ILE A 138 -13.45 10.14 28.49
N PRO A 139 -12.15 10.45 28.39
CA PRO A 139 -11.52 11.53 29.15
C PRO A 139 -11.89 12.88 28.52
N ILE A 140 -12.27 13.83 29.35
CA ILE A 140 -12.66 15.20 28.95
C ILE A 140 -11.73 16.21 29.64
N PRO A 141 -10.59 16.56 29.02
CA PRO A 141 -9.77 17.67 29.47
C PRO A 141 -10.41 19.01 29.11
N PRO A 142 -9.90 20.14 29.62
CA PRO A 142 -10.37 21.48 29.24
C PRO A 142 -10.40 21.68 27.73
N LEU A 143 -11.37 22.45 27.23
CA LEU A 143 -11.55 22.68 25.77
C LEU A 143 -10.27 23.17 25.08
N GLU A 144 -9.50 24.04 25.74
CA GLU A 144 -8.21 24.51 25.20
C GLU A 144 -7.21 23.37 24.95
N ILE A 145 -7.21 22.36 25.81
CA ILE A 145 -6.37 21.17 25.66
C ILE A 145 -6.90 20.27 24.52
N GLN A 146 -8.24 20.10 24.44
CA GLN A 146 -8.85 19.39 23.33
C GLN A 146 -8.50 20.03 21.98
N GLU A 147 -8.55 21.36 21.88
CA GLU A 147 -8.16 22.12 20.68
C GLU A 147 -6.71 21.88 20.30
N LYS A 148 -5.78 21.93 21.27
CA LYS A 148 -4.35 21.64 21.03
C LYS A 148 -4.13 20.21 20.52
N ILE A 149 -4.81 19.23 21.11
CA ILE A 149 -4.73 17.82 20.69
C ILE A 149 -5.25 17.68 19.25
N VAL A 150 -6.43 18.25 18.96
CA VAL A 150 -7.01 18.19 17.62
C VAL A 150 -6.09 18.84 16.59
N GLN A 151 -5.57 20.03 16.87
CA GLN A 151 -4.65 20.73 15.95
C GLN A 151 -3.38 19.92 15.63
N ILE A 152 -2.82 19.21 16.62
CA ILE A 152 -1.63 18.38 16.42
C ILE A 152 -1.99 17.16 15.56
N LEU A 153 -3.05 16.43 15.90
CA LEU A 153 -3.45 15.21 15.20
C LEU A 153 -3.95 15.49 13.77
N ASP A 154 -4.69 16.59 13.58
CA ASP A 154 -5.10 17.02 12.24
C ASP A 154 -3.90 17.33 11.34
N LYS A 155 -2.88 18.04 11.85
CA LYS A 155 -1.65 18.29 11.08
C LYS A 155 -0.96 17.00 10.61
N PHE A 156 -0.88 15.98 11.47
CA PHE A 156 -0.31 14.70 11.04
C PHE A 156 -1.17 13.99 9.99
N THR A 157 -2.48 14.03 10.16
CA THR A 157 -3.43 13.43 9.21
C THR A 157 -3.36 14.12 7.85
N ASP A 158 -3.32 15.46 7.84
CA ASP A 158 -3.19 16.27 6.63
C ASP A 158 -1.87 15.96 5.91
N TYR A 159 -0.76 15.85 6.66
CA TYR A 159 0.56 15.52 6.10
C TYR A 159 0.58 14.15 5.41
N VAL A 160 0.01 13.12 6.05
CA VAL A 160 -0.07 11.78 5.45
C VAL A 160 -0.96 11.79 4.20
N THR A 161 -2.05 12.55 4.24
CA THR A 161 -2.99 12.69 3.12
C THR A 161 -2.32 13.39 1.93
N GLU A 162 -1.60 14.48 2.18
CA GLU A 162 -0.85 15.25 1.17
C GLU A 162 0.22 14.38 0.50
N LEU A 163 1.06 13.69 1.29
CA LEU A 163 2.09 12.78 0.78
C LEU A 163 1.50 11.62 -0.04
N THR A 164 0.36 11.09 0.38
CA THR A 164 -0.34 10.02 -0.35
C THR A 164 -0.90 10.51 -1.69
N SER A 165 -1.43 11.73 -1.71
CA SER A 165 -1.89 12.41 -2.93
C SER A 165 -0.73 12.69 -3.87
N GLU A 166 0.40 13.19 -3.33
CA GLU A 166 1.62 13.41 -4.10
C GLU A 166 2.14 12.10 -4.70
N LEU A 167 2.24 11.03 -3.94
CA LEU A 167 2.65 9.71 -4.44
C LEU A 167 1.76 9.25 -5.60
N THR A 168 0.45 9.44 -5.47
CA THR A 168 -0.51 9.10 -6.53
C THR A 168 -0.26 9.91 -7.80
N SER A 169 -0.03 11.22 -7.64
CA SER A 169 0.29 12.12 -8.76
C SER A 169 1.62 11.76 -9.42
N ARG A 170 2.67 11.50 -8.62
CA ARG A 170 3.99 11.07 -9.12
C ARG A 170 3.93 9.76 -9.89
N LYS A 171 3.15 8.77 -9.41
CA LYS A 171 2.93 7.50 -10.14
C LYS A 171 2.26 7.72 -11.50
N LYS A 172 1.30 8.64 -11.60
CA LYS A 172 0.68 9.00 -12.89
C LYS A 172 1.70 9.69 -13.82
N GLN A 173 2.50 10.62 -13.31
CA GLN A 173 3.57 11.26 -14.06
C GLN A 173 4.60 10.23 -14.55
N TYR A 174 5.04 9.33 -13.67
CA TYR A 174 5.96 8.26 -14.02
C TYR A 174 5.42 7.40 -15.17
N SER A 175 4.18 6.95 -15.08
CA SER A 175 3.56 6.16 -16.15
C SER A 175 3.53 6.92 -17.49
N PHE A 176 3.12 8.19 -17.47
CA PHE A 176 3.07 9.02 -18.66
C PHE A 176 4.45 9.22 -19.30
N TYR A 177 5.45 9.61 -18.51
CA TYR A 177 6.80 9.85 -19.03
C TYR A 177 7.49 8.56 -19.49
N ARG A 178 7.32 7.46 -18.76
CA ARG A 178 7.82 6.15 -19.16
C ARG A 178 7.27 5.77 -20.54
N ASP A 179 5.97 5.83 -20.71
CA ASP A 179 5.31 5.46 -21.96
C ASP A 179 5.79 6.37 -23.11
N LYS A 180 5.90 7.68 -22.87
CA LYS A 180 6.36 8.65 -23.86
C LYS A 180 7.85 8.46 -24.23
N LEU A 181 8.72 8.27 -23.25
CA LEU A 181 10.17 8.12 -23.46
C LEU A 181 10.55 6.80 -24.14
N LEU A 182 9.66 5.79 -24.07
CA LEU A 182 9.88 4.47 -24.64
C LEU A 182 9.03 4.17 -25.89
N SER A 183 8.16 5.10 -26.34
CA SER A 183 7.31 4.88 -27.53
C SER A 183 8.06 5.05 -28.84
N PHE A 184 8.98 6.01 -28.93
CA PHE A 184 9.71 6.39 -30.16
C PHE A 184 8.77 6.60 -31.37
N GLU A 185 7.54 7.00 -31.15
CA GLU A 185 6.55 7.26 -32.22
C GLU A 185 6.81 8.60 -32.92
N ASP A 186 7.47 9.56 -32.24
CA ASP A 186 7.85 10.85 -32.81
C ASP A 186 9.12 10.68 -33.66
N GLU A 187 9.10 11.12 -34.93
CA GLU A 187 10.23 11.07 -35.90
C GLU A 187 11.51 11.83 -35.49
N VAL A 188 11.54 12.38 -34.26
CA VAL A 188 12.64 13.23 -33.77
C VAL A 188 13.97 12.47 -33.60
N TYR A 189 13.91 11.18 -33.40
CA TYR A 189 15.09 10.33 -33.23
C TYR A 189 15.14 9.22 -34.27
N ARG A 190 16.21 9.15 -35.06
CA ARG A 190 16.48 7.96 -35.89
C ARG A 190 16.80 6.79 -34.98
N VAL A 191 15.88 5.84 -34.87
CA VAL A 191 16.01 4.66 -34.02
C VAL A 191 16.12 3.43 -34.90
N GLU A 192 17.15 2.63 -34.66
CA GLU A 192 17.28 1.30 -35.28
C GLU A 192 16.50 0.27 -34.44
N TRP A 193 15.64 -0.51 -35.08
CA TRP A 193 14.93 -1.59 -34.40
C TRP A 193 15.74 -2.90 -34.52
N LYS A 194 16.19 -3.42 -33.38
CA LYS A 194 16.92 -4.67 -33.27
C LYS A 194 16.11 -5.72 -32.53
N THR A 195 16.41 -7.01 -32.73
CA THR A 195 15.84 -8.07 -31.90
C THR A 195 16.59 -8.18 -30.57
N ILE A 196 15.95 -8.76 -29.55
CA ILE A 196 16.63 -9.06 -28.27
C ILE A 196 17.86 -9.96 -28.55
N GLN A 197 17.78 -10.85 -29.54
CA GLN A 197 18.93 -11.67 -29.94
C GLN A 197 20.12 -10.83 -30.43
N ASP A 198 19.86 -9.78 -31.21
CA ASP A 198 20.91 -8.94 -31.83
C ASP A 198 21.64 -8.07 -30.81
N ILE A 199 21.01 -7.74 -29.69
CA ILE A 199 21.55 -6.88 -28.63
C ILE A 199 22.13 -7.66 -27.46
N SER A 200 22.12 -9.01 -27.51
CA SER A 200 22.48 -9.85 -26.38
C SER A 200 23.75 -10.65 -26.64
N VAL A 201 24.67 -10.68 -25.71
CA VAL A 201 25.83 -11.56 -25.70
C VAL A 201 25.47 -12.98 -25.25
N LYS A 202 24.41 -13.11 -24.41
CA LYS A 202 23.98 -14.41 -23.88
C LYS A 202 22.48 -14.38 -23.53
N ILE A 203 21.76 -15.41 -24.00
CA ILE A 203 20.36 -15.65 -23.61
C ILE A 203 20.25 -17.12 -23.20
N VAL A 204 19.88 -17.39 -21.97
CA VAL A 204 19.82 -18.75 -21.41
C VAL A 204 18.64 -18.93 -20.48
N THR A 205 18.20 -20.19 -20.36
CA THR A 205 17.32 -20.61 -19.24
C THR A 205 18.13 -21.41 -18.24
N GLY A 206 17.69 -21.44 -17.00
CA GLY A 206 18.34 -22.21 -15.94
C GLY A 206 17.89 -23.68 -15.89
N VAL A 207 18.16 -24.31 -14.77
CA VAL A 207 17.83 -25.72 -14.49
C VAL A 207 17.25 -25.84 -13.09
N THR A 208 16.34 -26.79 -12.86
CA THR A 208 15.93 -27.21 -11.51
C THR A 208 16.67 -28.51 -11.17
N PRO A 209 17.61 -28.48 -10.22
CA PRO A 209 18.25 -29.70 -9.72
C PRO A 209 17.21 -30.67 -9.14
N LYS A 210 17.50 -31.98 -9.19
CA LYS A 210 16.57 -32.99 -8.66
C LYS A 210 16.32 -32.76 -7.17
N LYS A 211 15.06 -32.58 -6.77
CA LYS A 211 14.65 -32.34 -5.37
C LYS A 211 15.00 -33.50 -4.43
N SER A 212 15.07 -34.73 -4.95
CA SER A 212 15.45 -35.92 -4.19
C SER A 212 16.93 -36.01 -3.84
N CYS A 213 17.79 -35.14 -4.43
CA CYS A 213 19.21 -35.07 -4.12
C CYS A 213 19.44 -33.92 -3.14
N GLU A 214 19.47 -34.24 -1.85
CA GLU A 214 19.65 -33.26 -0.78
C GLU A 214 20.99 -32.50 -0.89
N ASP A 215 22.02 -33.16 -1.38
CA ASP A 215 23.36 -32.58 -1.61
C ASP A 215 23.35 -31.34 -2.53
N TYR A 216 22.31 -31.19 -3.36
CA TYR A 216 22.21 -30.04 -4.25
C TYR A 216 21.69 -28.79 -3.54
N TYR A 217 21.10 -28.94 -2.32
CA TYR A 217 20.42 -27.86 -1.61
C TYR A 217 20.96 -27.64 -0.20
N LEU A 218 21.37 -28.72 0.48
CA LEU A 218 21.80 -28.66 1.87
C LEU A 218 23.08 -27.81 2.01
N LYS A 219 23.01 -26.76 2.83
CA LYS A 219 24.07 -25.76 3.01
C LYS A 219 24.50 -25.07 1.71
N GLY A 220 23.59 -24.94 0.74
CA GLY A 220 23.85 -24.19 -0.49
C GLY A 220 24.16 -22.72 -0.20
N THR A 221 25.12 -22.17 -0.91
CA THR A 221 25.56 -20.76 -0.82
C THR A 221 25.35 -20.00 -2.11
N ILE A 222 25.08 -20.68 -3.22
CA ILE A 222 24.91 -20.10 -4.55
C ILE A 222 23.44 -19.69 -4.71
N PRO A 223 23.14 -18.41 -4.94
CA PRO A 223 21.78 -17.94 -5.14
C PRO A 223 21.10 -18.64 -6.32
N TRP A 224 19.89 -19.17 -6.10
CA TRP A 224 19.10 -19.86 -7.11
C TRP A 224 17.71 -19.28 -7.22
N LEU A 225 17.51 -18.42 -8.21
CA LEU A 225 16.30 -17.65 -8.45
C LEU A 225 15.19 -18.51 -9.05
N ARG A 226 13.99 -18.33 -8.53
CA ARG A 226 12.77 -18.92 -9.06
C ARG A 226 11.80 -17.84 -9.57
N THR A 227 10.86 -18.23 -10.43
CA THR A 227 9.92 -17.29 -11.08
C THR A 227 9.04 -16.48 -10.12
N ASN A 228 8.75 -17.00 -8.92
CA ASN A 228 7.95 -16.28 -7.90
C ASN A 228 8.68 -15.04 -7.35
N GLU A 229 10.00 -14.98 -7.49
CA GLU A 229 10.82 -13.87 -7.04
C GLU A 229 10.99 -12.76 -8.11
N VAL A 230 10.58 -13.03 -9.34
CA VAL A 230 10.56 -12.06 -10.46
C VAL A 230 9.30 -11.20 -10.33
N LYS A 231 9.46 -9.93 -9.89
CA LYS A 231 8.34 -9.06 -9.49
C LYS A 231 8.51 -7.60 -9.96
N PHE A 232 9.13 -7.36 -11.11
CA PHE A 232 9.52 -6.02 -11.60
C PHE A 232 10.47 -5.31 -10.62
N ASN A 233 11.46 -6.02 -10.16
CA ASN A 233 12.38 -5.63 -9.10
C ASN A 233 13.83 -5.87 -9.46
N THR A 234 14.73 -5.34 -8.63
CA THR A 234 16.15 -5.73 -8.63
C THR A 234 16.37 -6.89 -7.66
N ILE A 235 16.96 -7.98 -8.13
CA ILE A 235 17.29 -9.16 -7.32
C ILE A 235 18.62 -8.91 -6.62
N THR A 236 18.59 -8.71 -5.33
CA THR A 236 19.75 -8.51 -4.43
C THR A 236 20.03 -9.74 -3.57
N THR A 237 19.08 -10.66 -3.48
CA THR A 237 19.16 -11.95 -2.77
C THR A 237 18.15 -12.92 -3.36
N THR A 238 18.18 -14.19 -2.99
CA THR A 238 17.19 -15.20 -3.39
C THR A 238 16.67 -15.95 -2.17
N GLU A 239 15.44 -16.47 -2.27
CA GLU A 239 14.85 -17.30 -1.21
C GLU A 239 15.50 -18.68 -1.07
N LYS A 240 16.11 -19.17 -2.16
CA LYS A 240 16.71 -20.50 -2.21
C LYS A 240 18.14 -20.43 -2.72
N TYR A 241 18.93 -21.37 -2.24
CA TYR A 241 20.33 -21.52 -2.59
C TYR A 241 20.59 -22.95 -3.04
N VAL A 242 21.62 -23.14 -3.84
CA VAL A 242 22.14 -24.44 -4.29
C VAL A 242 23.64 -24.56 -3.97
N THR A 243 24.15 -25.77 -4.01
CA THR A 243 25.57 -26.06 -3.75
C THR A 243 26.40 -25.96 -5.04
N GLU A 244 27.75 -25.89 -4.92
CA GLU A 244 28.66 -25.98 -6.05
C GLU A 244 28.48 -27.30 -6.80
N LYS A 245 28.27 -28.41 -6.08
CA LYS A 245 27.97 -29.74 -6.66
C LYS A 245 26.76 -29.68 -7.58
N ALA A 246 25.71 -28.95 -7.19
CA ALA A 246 24.54 -28.78 -8.06
C ALA A 246 24.88 -28.04 -9.35
N VAL A 247 25.75 -27.02 -9.30
CA VAL A 247 26.17 -26.26 -10.48
C VAL A 247 26.97 -27.14 -11.41
N GLU A 248 27.92 -27.93 -10.90
CA GLU A 248 28.79 -28.80 -11.67
C GLU A 248 28.04 -29.98 -12.33
N GLU A 249 27.15 -30.62 -11.57
CA GLU A 249 26.49 -31.87 -12.01
C GLU A 249 25.22 -31.68 -12.82
N THR A 250 24.52 -30.49 -12.68
CA THR A 250 23.20 -30.32 -13.30
C THR A 250 23.16 -29.35 -14.48
N GLY A 251 24.32 -28.77 -14.85
CA GLY A 251 24.39 -27.80 -15.94
C GLY A 251 23.75 -26.46 -15.64
N LEU A 252 23.55 -26.11 -14.35
CA LEU A 252 23.18 -24.76 -13.92
C LEU A 252 24.16 -23.75 -14.52
N LYS A 253 23.62 -22.61 -14.96
CA LYS A 253 24.42 -21.56 -15.60
C LYS A 253 24.52 -20.36 -14.71
N TRP A 254 25.72 -19.82 -14.56
CA TRP A 254 25.90 -18.53 -13.91
C TRP A 254 25.35 -17.40 -14.78
N ILE A 255 24.57 -16.55 -14.12
CA ILE A 255 24.05 -15.29 -14.62
C ILE A 255 24.81 -14.19 -13.91
N LEU A 256 25.52 -13.36 -14.67
CA LEU A 256 26.30 -12.25 -14.14
C LEU A 256 25.37 -11.11 -13.69
N PRO A 257 25.83 -10.25 -12.78
CA PRO A 257 25.10 -9.02 -12.45
C PRO A 257 24.75 -8.21 -13.71
N ASN A 258 23.74 -7.35 -13.61
CA ASN A 258 23.23 -6.51 -14.70
C ASN A 258 22.59 -7.29 -15.86
N SER A 259 22.16 -8.52 -15.61
CA SER A 259 21.35 -9.28 -16.57
C SER A 259 19.86 -9.05 -16.32
N ILE A 260 19.06 -9.15 -17.38
CA ILE A 260 17.61 -9.08 -17.29
C ILE A 260 17.03 -10.49 -17.24
N ILE A 261 16.09 -10.72 -16.35
CA ILE A 261 15.47 -12.02 -16.12
C ILE A 261 13.96 -11.91 -16.36
N ILE A 262 13.44 -12.74 -17.25
CA ILE A 262 12.02 -12.81 -17.59
C ILE A 262 11.48 -14.15 -17.09
N ALA A 263 10.43 -14.12 -16.30
CA ALA A 263 9.67 -15.32 -15.98
C ALA A 263 8.88 -15.77 -17.23
N ILE A 264 9.06 -17.01 -17.66
CA ILE A 264 8.52 -17.51 -18.93
C ILE A 264 7.41 -18.55 -18.77
N SER A 265 7.05 -18.92 -17.54
CA SER A 265 5.97 -19.88 -17.31
C SER A 265 5.18 -19.60 -16.02
N GLY A 266 3.98 -20.17 -15.96
CA GLY A 266 3.07 -20.10 -14.80
C GLY A 266 2.43 -18.72 -14.60
N ALA A 267 1.93 -18.48 -13.39
CA ALA A 267 1.22 -17.24 -13.03
C ALA A 267 2.10 -15.98 -13.11
N THR A 268 3.40 -16.12 -13.06
CA THR A 268 4.38 -15.02 -13.13
C THR A 268 4.93 -14.78 -14.53
N ALA A 269 4.53 -15.58 -15.52
CA ALA A 269 5.01 -15.44 -16.90
C ALA A 269 4.79 -14.02 -17.44
N GLY A 270 5.83 -13.46 -18.04
CA GLY A 270 5.89 -12.09 -18.53
C GLY A 270 6.42 -11.06 -17.52
N ARG A 271 6.62 -11.42 -16.26
CA ARG A 271 7.28 -10.52 -15.28
C ARG A 271 8.77 -10.44 -15.56
N VAL A 272 9.33 -9.28 -15.27
CA VAL A 272 10.72 -8.94 -15.54
C VAL A 272 11.42 -8.53 -14.24
N ALA A 273 12.69 -8.90 -14.10
CA ALA A 273 13.58 -8.41 -13.04
C ALA A 273 14.98 -8.16 -13.63
N MET A 274 15.81 -7.42 -12.91
CA MET A 274 17.25 -7.36 -13.13
C MET A 274 17.99 -7.86 -11.89
N ASN A 275 19.20 -8.37 -12.03
CA ASN A 275 19.99 -8.83 -10.89
C ASN A 275 21.19 -7.93 -10.62
N SER A 276 21.49 -7.67 -9.34
CA SER A 276 22.70 -6.97 -8.89
C SER A 276 23.78 -7.92 -8.34
N ILE A 277 23.43 -9.19 -8.16
CA ILE A 277 24.35 -10.25 -7.68
C ILE A 277 24.52 -11.34 -8.73
N PRO A 278 25.64 -12.05 -8.77
CA PRO A 278 25.75 -13.28 -9.56
C PRO A 278 24.79 -14.33 -8.99
N LEU A 279 24.06 -15.01 -9.83
CA LEU A 279 23.08 -16.02 -9.43
C LEU A 279 22.91 -17.12 -10.48
N THR A 280 22.17 -18.17 -10.13
CA THR A 280 21.65 -19.18 -11.04
C THR A 280 20.12 -19.15 -11.05
N THR A 281 19.48 -19.77 -12.02
CA THR A 281 18.00 -19.72 -12.16
C THR A 281 17.41 -21.10 -12.40
N ASN A 282 16.10 -21.25 -12.20
CA ASN A 282 15.36 -22.41 -12.66
C ASN A 282 15.07 -22.33 -14.18
N GLN A 283 14.60 -23.43 -14.79
CA GLN A 283 14.29 -23.49 -16.23
C GLN A 283 13.17 -22.56 -16.70
N HIS A 284 12.40 -21.98 -15.77
CA HIS A 284 11.29 -21.09 -16.07
C HIS A 284 11.68 -19.59 -16.03
N CYS A 285 12.97 -19.31 -15.87
CA CYS A 285 13.56 -17.98 -15.97
C CYS A 285 14.43 -17.90 -17.24
N CYS A 286 14.11 -16.97 -18.13
CA CYS A 286 14.94 -16.62 -19.27
C CYS A 286 15.82 -15.43 -18.88
N SER A 287 17.13 -15.61 -18.88
CA SER A 287 18.11 -14.60 -18.51
C SER A 287 18.80 -14.05 -19.74
N ILE A 288 18.90 -12.72 -19.83
CA ILE A 288 19.45 -11.96 -20.97
C ILE A 288 20.61 -11.12 -20.47
N SER A 289 21.81 -11.38 -20.95
CA SER A 289 22.98 -10.50 -20.77
C SER A 289 23.19 -9.71 -22.04
N VAL A 290 23.14 -8.40 -21.97
CA VAL A 290 23.22 -7.50 -23.13
C VAL A 290 24.68 -7.24 -23.57
N ASP A 291 24.87 -6.84 -24.82
CA ASP A 291 26.10 -6.18 -25.26
C ASP A 291 26.02 -4.70 -24.85
N GLU A 292 26.75 -4.32 -23.81
CA GLU A 292 26.73 -2.96 -23.27
C GLU A 292 27.28 -1.88 -24.24
N ARG A 293 27.93 -2.31 -25.32
CA ARG A 293 28.33 -1.40 -26.43
C ARG A 293 27.14 -0.99 -27.29
N ILE A 294 26.04 -1.72 -27.21
CA ILE A 294 24.83 -1.51 -28.01
C ILE A 294 23.68 -1.01 -27.13
N VAL A 295 23.45 -1.64 -25.98
CA VAL A 295 22.29 -1.39 -25.14
C VAL A 295 22.65 -1.34 -23.66
N ASN A 296 22.19 -0.30 -22.97
CA ASN A 296 22.22 -0.22 -21.53
C ASN A 296 21.20 -1.22 -20.93
N TYR A 297 21.64 -2.08 -20.00
CA TYR A 297 20.78 -3.12 -19.41
C TYR A 297 19.55 -2.56 -18.69
N LYS A 298 19.64 -1.40 -18.02
CA LYS A 298 18.48 -0.75 -17.39
C LYS A 298 17.49 -0.21 -18.42
N TYR A 299 17.99 0.28 -19.56
CA TYR A 299 17.12 0.70 -20.66
C TYR A 299 16.31 -0.50 -21.19
N LEU A 300 16.95 -1.66 -21.40
CA LEU A 300 16.26 -2.90 -21.75
C LEU A 300 15.25 -3.31 -20.68
N TYR A 301 15.60 -3.20 -19.40
CA TYR A 301 14.69 -3.50 -18.29
C TYR A 301 13.42 -2.64 -18.38
N TYR A 302 13.56 -1.31 -18.44
CA TYR A 302 12.41 -0.40 -18.51
C TYR A 302 11.57 -0.62 -19.77
N TRP A 303 12.21 -0.87 -20.89
CA TRP A 303 11.52 -1.18 -22.12
C TRP A 303 10.68 -2.47 -21.99
N LEU A 304 11.24 -3.55 -21.50
CA LEU A 304 10.53 -4.81 -21.28
C LEU A 304 9.40 -4.69 -20.26
N VAL A 305 9.58 -3.92 -19.20
CA VAL A 305 8.53 -3.61 -18.23
C VAL A 305 7.37 -2.86 -18.93
N ASN A 306 7.68 -1.91 -19.78
CA ASN A 306 6.68 -1.17 -20.56
C ASN A 306 5.94 -2.05 -21.57
N GLN A 307 6.65 -3.01 -22.19
CA GLN A 307 6.09 -3.98 -23.13
C GLN A 307 5.43 -5.20 -22.47
N ASN A 308 5.21 -5.19 -21.16
CA ASN A 308 4.68 -6.35 -20.44
C ASN A 308 3.37 -6.89 -21.02
N ARG A 309 2.43 -6.01 -21.45
CA ARG A 309 1.17 -6.43 -22.11
C ARG A 309 1.44 -7.20 -23.40
N GLN A 310 2.37 -6.73 -24.22
CA GLN A 310 2.76 -7.41 -25.46
C GLN A 310 3.42 -8.76 -25.14
N ILE A 311 4.31 -8.82 -24.15
CA ILE A 311 4.95 -10.06 -23.70
C ILE A 311 3.89 -11.07 -23.21
N LEU A 312 2.87 -10.59 -22.48
CA LEU A 312 1.74 -11.42 -22.04
C LEU A 312 0.90 -11.96 -23.19
N SER A 313 0.77 -11.22 -24.29
CA SER A 313 0.04 -11.68 -25.49
C SER A 313 0.76 -12.81 -26.24
N LEU A 314 2.06 -13.01 -25.98
CA LEU A 314 2.85 -14.13 -26.53
C LEU A 314 2.55 -15.49 -25.86
N LYS A 315 1.81 -15.51 -24.75
CA LYS A 315 1.47 -16.74 -24.03
C LYS A 315 0.76 -17.74 -24.94
N GLN A 316 1.23 -18.98 -24.96
CA GLN A 316 0.68 -20.08 -25.74
C GLN A 316 0.35 -21.30 -24.88
N GLY A 317 -0.61 -22.09 -25.35
CA GLY A 317 -1.04 -23.33 -24.70
C GLY A 317 -1.84 -23.13 -23.40
N ALA A 318 -2.33 -24.22 -22.82
CA ALA A 318 -3.17 -24.23 -21.63
C ALA A 318 -2.46 -23.70 -20.36
N ARG A 319 -1.11 -23.72 -20.32
CA ARG A 319 -0.33 -23.21 -19.19
C ARG A 319 0.11 -21.76 -19.34
N GLY A 320 -0.10 -21.14 -20.52
CA GLY A 320 0.30 -19.76 -20.77
C GLY A 320 1.83 -19.57 -20.73
N ASP A 321 2.60 -20.51 -21.28
CA ASP A 321 4.06 -20.44 -21.32
C ASP A 321 4.54 -19.56 -22.49
N ILE A 322 5.67 -18.87 -22.28
CA ILE A 322 6.40 -18.07 -23.26
C ILE A 322 7.69 -18.81 -23.54
N ASN A 323 7.99 -19.12 -24.80
CA ASN A 323 9.25 -19.78 -25.11
C ASN A 323 10.40 -18.79 -25.39
N MET A 324 11.63 -19.26 -25.23
CA MET A 324 12.83 -18.44 -25.41
C MET A 324 12.96 -17.85 -26.83
N SER A 325 12.48 -18.54 -27.87
CA SER A 325 12.55 -18.02 -29.25
C SER A 325 11.65 -16.78 -29.42
N MET A 326 10.49 -16.75 -28.77
CA MET A 326 9.62 -15.57 -28.78
C MET A 326 10.29 -14.39 -28.10
N ILE A 327 10.95 -14.60 -26.95
CA ILE A 327 11.71 -13.53 -26.30
C ILE A 327 12.84 -13.03 -27.21
N LYS A 328 13.59 -13.93 -27.85
CA LYS A 328 14.67 -13.58 -28.77
C LYS A 328 14.22 -12.72 -29.94
N SER A 329 13.02 -12.95 -30.46
CA SER A 329 12.47 -12.24 -31.61
C SER A 329 11.76 -10.91 -31.27
N LEU A 330 11.58 -10.57 -29.98
CA LEU A 330 11.05 -9.27 -29.58
C LEU A 330 11.96 -8.16 -30.13
N LYS A 331 11.33 -7.14 -30.72
CA LYS A 331 12.04 -5.98 -31.27
C LYS A 331 12.08 -4.86 -30.23
N ILE A 332 13.23 -4.24 -30.08
CA ILE A 332 13.48 -3.10 -29.24
C ILE A 332 14.02 -1.93 -30.05
N PRO A 333 13.59 -0.70 -29.84
CA PRO A 333 14.21 0.49 -30.42
C PRO A 333 15.55 0.76 -29.74
N VAL A 334 16.61 0.97 -30.51
CA VAL A 334 17.97 1.18 -30.01
C VAL A 334 18.47 2.57 -30.41
N PRO A 335 18.15 3.61 -29.63
CA PRO A 335 18.77 4.93 -29.81
C PRO A 335 20.24 4.91 -29.38
N SER A 336 20.95 6.03 -29.53
CA SER A 336 22.34 6.12 -29.03
C SER A 336 22.42 5.84 -27.53
N LEU A 337 23.55 5.31 -27.07
CA LEU A 337 23.79 5.03 -25.63
C LEU A 337 23.62 6.28 -24.75
N GLU A 338 23.90 7.47 -25.29
CA GLU A 338 23.64 8.72 -24.58
C GLU A 338 22.15 8.94 -24.30
N ILE A 339 21.30 8.74 -25.32
CA ILE A 339 19.84 8.85 -25.19
C ILE A 339 19.31 7.79 -24.23
N GLN A 340 19.78 6.53 -24.38
CA GLN A 340 19.40 5.46 -23.46
C GLN A 340 19.74 5.82 -22.01
N SER A 341 20.94 6.37 -21.77
CA SER A 341 21.38 6.77 -20.41
C SER A 341 20.53 7.91 -19.83
N ARG A 342 20.14 8.89 -20.65
CA ARG A 342 19.22 9.97 -20.24
C ARG A 342 17.83 9.43 -19.87
N ILE A 343 17.29 8.52 -20.67
CA ILE A 343 16.03 7.85 -20.39
C ILE A 343 16.10 7.09 -19.06
N VAL A 344 17.16 6.30 -18.88
CA VAL A 344 17.39 5.54 -17.64
C VAL A 344 17.46 6.47 -16.43
N GLN A 345 18.21 7.58 -16.53
CA GLN A 345 18.33 8.54 -15.43
C GLN A 345 16.97 9.12 -15.01
N VAL A 346 16.14 9.50 -15.97
CA VAL A 346 14.78 10.02 -15.68
C VAL A 346 13.93 8.94 -15.02
N LEU A 347 13.94 7.71 -15.55
CA LEU A 347 13.11 6.62 -15.02
C LEU A 347 13.61 6.12 -13.66
N ASP A 348 14.93 6.05 -13.43
CA ASP A 348 15.52 5.71 -12.12
C ASP A 348 15.10 6.75 -11.05
N ASN A 349 15.10 8.04 -11.39
CA ASN A 349 14.66 9.08 -10.46
C ASN A 349 13.20 8.94 -10.08
N PHE A 350 12.32 8.67 -11.05
CA PHE A 350 10.90 8.42 -10.77
C PHE A 350 10.69 7.16 -9.95
N ASP A 351 11.41 6.09 -10.28
CA ASP A 351 11.32 4.82 -9.56
C ASP A 351 11.73 4.98 -8.11
N THR A 352 12.83 5.68 -7.85
CA THR A 352 13.28 6.02 -6.50
C THR A 352 12.21 6.78 -5.71
N VAL A 353 11.65 7.84 -6.29
CA VAL A 353 10.62 8.66 -5.60
C VAL A 353 9.34 7.86 -5.33
N CYS A 354 8.90 7.04 -6.29
CA CYS A 354 7.59 6.39 -6.24
C CYS A 354 7.59 5.02 -5.54
N ASN A 355 8.70 4.30 -5.54
CA ASN A 355 8.73 2.88 -5.18
C ASN A 355 9.82 2.52 -4.17
N ASP A 356 10.83 3.37 -3.95
CA ASP A 356 11.89 3.04 -2.98
C ASP A 356 11.33 3.08 -1.55
N LEU A 357 11.44 1.93 -0.85
CA LEU A 357 10.95 1.75 0.51
C LEU A 357 11.94 2.26 1.58
N ASN A 358 13.11 2.75 1.19
CA ASN A 358 14.12 3.26 2.10
C ASN A 358 14.22 4.78 2.10
N ILE A 359 14.04 5.42 0.94
CA ILE A 359 14.22 6.87 0.77
C ILE A 359 13.11 7.56 -0.02
N GLY A 360 12.20 6.80 -0.66
CA GLY A 360 11.11 7.34 -1.48
C GLY A 360 9.90 7.84 -0.67
N LEU A 361 8.89 8.37 -1.36
CA LEU A 361 7.62 8.80 -0.75
C LEU A 361 6.93 7.68 0.07
N PRO A 362 6.97 6.39 -0.33
CA PRO A 362 6.40 5.33 0.50
C PRO A 362 7.05 5.25 1.88
N LYS A 363 8.36 5.47 1.98
CA LYS A 363 9.08 5.49 3.27
C LYS A 363 8.69 6.69 4.11
N GLU A 364 8.61 7.86 3.51
CA GLU A 364 8.19 9.07 4.21
C GLU A 364 6.77 8.91 4.78
N ILE A 365 5.83 8.38 3.99
CA ILE A 365 4.46 8.08 4.44
C ILE A 365 4.48 7.12 5.64
N GLU A 366 5.24 6.02 5.57
CA GLU A 366 5.38 5.06 6.68
C GLU A 366 5.88 5.73 7.96
N LEU A 367 6.93 6.57 7.84
CA LEU A 367 7.50 7.27 8.98
C LEU A 367 6.51 8.27 9.60
N ARG A 368 5.76 9.02 8.77
CA ARG A 368 4.72 9.95 9.26
C ARG A 368 3.55 9.24 9.91
N GLN A 369 3.14 8.09 9.39
CA GLN A 369 2.12 7.25 10.02
C GLN A 369 2.57 6.77 11.41
N LYS A 370 3.81 6.28 11.54
CA LYS A 370 4.38 5.88 12.84
C LYS A 370 4.47 7.05 13.83
N GLN A 371 4.86 8.23 13.35
CA GLN A 371 4.85 9.44 14.17
C GLN A 371 3.43 9.79 14.63
N TYR A 372 2.45 9.77 13.73
CA TYR A 372 1.06 10.00 14.07
C TYR A 372 0.56 9.02 15.14
N GLU A 373 0.81 7.72 14.98
CA GLU A 373 0.41 6.68 15.95
C GLU A 373 1.03 6.93 17.33
N TYR A 374 2.34 7.23 17.36
CA TYR A 374 3.04 7.54 18.61
C TYR A 374 2.46 8.77 19.31
N PHE A 375 2.28 9.89 18.58
CA PHE A 375 1.73 11.11 19.19
C PHE A 375 0.27 10.94 19.57
N ARG A 376 -0.53 10.26 18.76
CA ARG A 376 -1.93 9.96 19.07
C ARG A 376 -2.04 9.21 20.39
N GLU A 377 -1.25 8.17 20.59
CA GLU A 377 -1.20 7.43 21.84
C GLU A 377 -0.80 8.34 23.02
N LYS A 378 0.28 9.11 22.87
CA LYS A 378 0.77 9.99 23.95
C LYS A 378 -0.20 11.13 24.32
N LEU A 379 -0.89 11.69 23.35
CA LEU A 379 -1.81 12.81 23.54
C LEU A 379 -3.18 12.41 24.09
N LEU A 380 -3.60 11.16 23.87
CA LEU A 380 -4.93 10.68 24.26
C LEU A 380 -4.91 9.70 25.45
N THR A 381 -3.72 9.35 25.95
CA THR A 381 -3.61 8.51 27.16
C THR A 381 -3.66 9.38 28.41
N PHE A 382 -4.79 9.37 29.09
CA PHE A 382 -4.99 10.00 30.37
C PHE A 382 -5.13 8.93 31.47
N VAL A 383 -4.60 9.22 32.66
CA VAL A 383 -4.71 8.32 33.80
C VAL A 383 -5.94 8.73 34.62
N ALA A 384 -6.79 7.77 34.97
CA ALA A 384 -7.91 8.02 35.86
C ALA A 384 -7.38 8.43 37.24
N GLU A 385 -8.04 9.38 37.92
CA GLU A 385 -7.68 9.76 39.30
C GLU A 385 -7.67 8.52 40.20
N GLY A 386 -6.48 8.20 40.75
CA GLY A 386 -6.27 7.07 41.67
C GLY A 386 -5.53 5.84 41.09
N GLU A 387 -5.29 5.75 39.80
CA GLU A 387 -4.45 4.70 39.19
C GLU A 387 -3.05 5.23 38.83
N TYR A 388 -2.15 5.22 39.80
CA TYR A 388 -0.71 5.37 39.52
C TYR A 388 -0.17 4.04 39.01
N THR A 389 0.05 3.91 37.72
CA THR A 389 0.83 2.79 37.17
C THR A 389 2.33 3.11 37.29
N GLU A 390 3.08 2.29 38.00
CA GLU A 390 4.55 2.36 38.18
C GLU A 390 5.38 2.21 36.88
N SER A 391 4.75 2.11 35.71
CA SER A 391 5.38 1.85 34.42
C SER A 391 5.77 3.09 33.60
N ARG A 392 5.90 4.28 34.23
CA ARG A 392 6.28 5.53 33.52
C ARG A 392 7.70 6.03 33.79
N VAL A 393 8.56 5.19 34.38
CA VAL A 393 9.97 5.51 34.57
C VAL A 393 10.81 4.43 33.89
N GLU A 394 11.03 4.60 32.58
CA GLU A 394 12.25 4.14 31.88
C GLU A 394 12.40 4.92 30.57
#